data_5d43999439326e552479f4b5b7a92a3e
#
_entry.id   5d43999439326e552479f4b5b7a92a3e
#
_cell.length_a   1.000
_cell.length_b   1.000
_cell.length_c   1.000
_cell.angle_alpha   90.00
_cell.angle_beta   90.00
_cell.angle_gamma   90.00
#
_symmetry.space_group_name_H-M   'P 1'
#
loop_
_entity.id
_entity.type
_entity.pdbx_description
1 polymer ?
#
loop_
_entity_poly.entity_id
_entity_poly.type
_entity_poly.pdbx_seq_one_letter_code
_entity_poly.pdbx_strand_id
1 'polypeptide(L)'
;LALLLASLPAQLCQSSRPQLNDYRNGISGAPGIAIGKARVRRAAGLAKAAESTAEHIEQELEAWLRLKSRVMAELKQERHIVEQTLGDNLAAVVDAYQMLLDDPGFGAHITDAIKTGKALPWALKLAVSYFSELFKAMKDPYLRARHEDIEQLGDKLYLAWRGHQPEVIEPED
;
A
#
# COMPACT_ATOMS: atom_id res chain seq x y z
N LEU A 1 -49.10 23.76 -10.65
CA LEU A 1 -47.72 23.22 -10.50
C LEU A 1 -46.68 24.02 -11.31
N ALA A 2 -47.05 24.62 -12.45
CA ALA A 2 -46.14 25.37 -13.32
C ALA A 2 -45.74 26.78 -12.80
N LEU A 3 -46.51 27.35 -11.87
CA LEU A 3 -46.28 28.70 -11.32
C LEU A 3 -45.38 28.73 -10.06
N LEU A 4 -45.06 27.58 -9.48
CA LEU A 4 -44.14 27.46 -8.32
C LEU A 4 -42.68 27.32 -8.68
N LEU A 5 -42.33 27.09 -9.94
CA LEU A 5 -40.95 26.98 -10.45
C LEU A 5 -40.35 28.30 -10.90
N ALA A 6 -41.14 29.37 -10.98
CA ALA A 6 -40.71 30.70 -11.48
C ALA A 6 -40.13 31.61 -10.40
N SER A 7 -40.12 31.21 -9.11
CA SER A 7 -39.66 32.06 -8.01
C SER A 7 -38.40 31.57 -7.29
N LEU A 8 -37.63 30.65 -7.87
CA LEU A 8 -36.32 30.30 -7.35
C LEU A 8 -35.31 31.39 -7.75
N PRO A 9 -34.60 32.01 -6.77
CA PRO A 9 -33.64 33.05 -7.08
C PRO A 9 -32.50 32.45 -7.94
N ALA A 10 -32.16 33.16 -9.03
CA ALA A 10 -31.12 32.78 -9.99
C ALA A 10 -29.71 32.64 -9.38
N GLN A 11 -29.55 32.87 -8.09
CA GLN A 11 -28.30 32.75 -7.34
C GLN A 11 -27.93 31.31 -6.94
N LEU A 12 -28.84 30.34 -7.03
CA LEU A 12 -28.54 28.93 -6.74
C LEU A 12 -27.93 28.18 -7.94
N CYS A 13 -27.76 28.82 -9.09
CA CYS A 13 -27.21 28.21 -10.30
C CYS A 13 -25.76 28.63 -10.60
N GLN A 14 -25.05 29.25 -9.65
CA GLN A 14 -23.61 29.57 -9.77
C GLN A 14 -22.72 28.62 -8.98
N SER A 15 -23.13 27.37 -8.77
CA SER A 15 -22.16 26.33 -8.45
C SER A 15 -21.35 26.10 -9.74
N SER A 16 -20.09 26.47 -9.72
CA SER A 16 -19.12 26.20 -10.77
C SER A 16 -19.33 24.79 -11.33
N ARG A 17 -19.75 24.69 -12.59
CA ARG A 17 -19.81 23.40 -13.28
C ARG A 17 -18.43 22.79 -13.18
N PRO A 18 -18.27 21.56 -12.65
CA PRO A 18 -16.98 20.92 -12.65
C PRO A 18 -16.46 20.90 -14.09
N GLN A 19 -15.25 21.42 -14.28
CA GLN A 19 -14.64 21.44 -15.61
C GLN A 19 -14.43 19.98 -16.04
N LEU A 20 -14.70 19.66 -17.28
CA LEU A 20 -14.62 18.31 -17.85
C LEU A 20 -13.24 17.61 -17.64
N ASN A 21 -12.22 18.37 -17.22
CA ASN A 21 -10.88 17.88 -16.94
C ASN A 21 -10.70 17.19 -15.57
N ASP A 22 -11.74 17.18 -14.71
CA ASP A 22 -11.68 16.56 -13.39
C ASP A 22 -12.10 15.07 -13.38
N TYR A 23 -12.48 14.53 -14.54
CA TYR A 23 -12.83 13.11 -14.65
C TYR A 23 -11.59 12.23 -14.72
N ARG A 24 -11.57 11.21 -13.90
CA ARG A 24 -10.56 10.15 -13.90
C ARG A 24 -11.19 8.84 -14.31
N ASN A 25 -10.60 8.18 -15.30
CA ASN A 25 -10.99 6.83 -15.66
C ASN A 25 -10.40 5.85 -14.63
N GLY A 26 -11.21 4.91 -14.20
CA GLY A 26 -10.82 3.87 -13.25
C GLY A 26 -11.46 2.54 -13.61
N ILE A 27 -11.01 1.48 -12.97
CA ILE A 27 -11.62 0.15 -13.06
C ILE A 27 -12.64 0.05 -11.94
N SER A 28 -13.89 -0.33 -12.28
CA SER A 28 -14.94 -0.52 -11.28
C SER A 28 -14.63 -1.78 -10.44
N GLY A 29 -14.47 -1.61 -9.13
CA GLY A 29 -14.31 -2.70 -8.17
C GLY A 29 -15.63 -3.24 -7.63
N ALA A 30 -16.74 -2.49 -7.79
CA ALA A 30 -18.09 -2.87 -7.37
C ALA A 30 -19.13 -2.21 -8.28
N PRO A 31 -20.29 -2.84 -8.50
CA PRO A 31 -21.38 -2.21 -9.24
C PRO A 31 -22.01 -1.10 -8.40
N GLY A 32 -22.41 0.01 -9.05
CA GLY A 32 -23.15 1.10 -8.42
C GLY A 32 -22.53 2.47 -8.68
N ILE A 33 -23.21 3.49 -8.14
CA ILE A 33 -22.81 4.89 -8.19
C ILE A 33 -22.78 5.41 -6.75
N ALA A 34 -21.67 6.03 -6.35
CA ALA A 34 -21.53 6.70 -5.08
C ALA A 34 -21.26 8.19 -5.29
N ILE A 35 -21.89 9.05 -4.49
CA ILE A 35 -21.67 10.50 -4.50
C ILE A 35 -21.19 10.89 -3.11
N GLY A 36 -20.02 11.52 -3.03
CA GLY A 36 -19.46 11.93 -1.74
C GLY A 36 -18.16 12.70 -1.89
N LYS A 37 -17.60 13.13 -0.76
CA LYS A 37 -16.27 13.76 -0.73
C LYS A 37 -15.20 12.69 -0.93
N ALA A 38 -14.37 12.84 -1.95
CA ALA A 38 -13.22 11.97 -2.14
C ALA A 38 -12.10 12.32 -1.16
N ARG A 39 -11.67 11.36 -0.35
CA ARG A 39 -10.48 11.48 0.51
C ARG A 39 -9.31 10.77 -0.19
N VAL A 40 -8.40 11.53 -0.75
CA VAL A 40 -7.20 10.98 -1.39
C VAL A 40 -6.14 10.73 -0.33
N ARG A 41 -5.90 9.46 -0.01
CA ARG A 41 -4.77 9.04 0.83
C ARG A 41 -3.56 8.77 -0.06
N ARG A 42 -2.57 9.64 0.03
CA ARG A 42 -1.24 9.38 -0.55
C ARG A 42 -0.37 8.83 0.57
N ALA A 43 -0.28 7.53 0.68
CA ALA A 43 0.73 6.93 1.54
C ALA A 43 2.10 7.44 1.07
N ALA A 44 2.92 7.91 2.01
CA ALA A 44 4.33 8.12 1.73
C ALA A 44 4.97 6.72 1.63
N GLY A 45 4.88 6.12 0.46
CA GLY A 45 5.38 4.77 0.22
C GLY A 45 6.89 4.69 0.32
N LEU A 46 7.39 3.47 0.37
CA LEU A 46 8.82 3.13 0.40
C LEU A 46 9.61 3.80 -0.73
N ALA A 47 8.96 4.03 -1.89
CA ALA A 47 9.57 4.73 -3.02
C ALA A 47 10.15 6.10 -2.66
N LYS A 48 9.59 6.79 -1.65
CA LYS A 48 10.07 8.09 -1.15
C LYS A 48 11.16 7.99 -0.09
N ALA A 49 11.53 6.79 0.35
CA ALA A 49 12.63 6.64 1.29
C ALA A 49 13.92 7.20 0.67
N ALA A 50 14.56 8.13 1.38
CA ALA A 50 15.83 8.71 0.97
C ALA A 50 16.98 7.73 1.27
N GLU A 51 18.05 7.86 0.52
CA GLU A 51 19.29 7.17 0.84
C GLU A 51 19.77 7.61 2.23
N SER A 52 20.03 6.62 3.09
CA SER A 52 20.44 6.86 4.46
C SER A 52 21.40 5.78 4.94
N THR A 53 22.36 6.19 5.76
CA THR A 53 23.37 5.31 6.35
C THR A 53 22.99 4.94 7.78
N ALA A 54 23.37 3.73 8.19
CA ALA A 54 23.22 3.25 9.55
C ALA A 54 24.27 3.89 10.47
N GLU A 55 23.87 4.43 11.60
CA GLU A 55 24.81 4.84 12.64
C GLU A 55 25.32 3.62 13.44
N HIS A 56 24.42 2.66 13.66
CA HIS A 56 24.70 1.42 14.40
C HIS A 56 24.10 0.21 13.69
N ILE A 57 24.94 -0.57 13.04
CA ILE A 57 24.52 -1.72 12.22
C ILE A 57 23.73 -2.74 13.03
N GLU A 58 24.16 -3.05 14.27
CA GLU A 58 23.46 -4.03 15.13
C GLU A 58 22.04 -3.57 15.48
N GLN A 59 21.84 -2.28 15.74
CA GLN A 59 20.51 -1.73 16.02
C GLN A 59 19.58 -1.80 14.81
N GLU A 60 20.09 -1.56 13.60
CA GLU A 60 19.31 -1.69 12.36
C GLU A 60 18.94 -3.15 12.08
N LEU A 61 19.85 -4.10 12.34
CA LEU A 61 19.57 -5.54 12.23
C LEU A 61 18.49 -5.98 13.22
N GLU A 62 18.58 -5.55 14.45
CA GLU A 62 17.53 -5.82 15.44
C GLU A 62 16.19 -5.16 15.06
N ALA A 63 16.23 -3.92 14.56
CA ALA A 63 15.04 -3.23 14.09
C ALA A 63 14.38 -4.00 12.92
N TRP A 64 15.17 -4.56 12.01
CA TRP A 64 14.66 -5.42 10.93
C TRP A 64 13.99 -6.67 11.49
N LEU A 65 14.61 -7.39 12.42
CA LEU A 65 14.03 -8.60 12.98
C LEU A 65 12.72 -8.33 13.73
N ARG A 66 12.66 -7.24 14.51
CA ARG A 66 11.44 -6.79 15.19
C ARG A 66 10.34 -6.41 14.19
N LEU A 67 10.70 -5.68 13.13
CA LEU A 67 9.76 -5.29 12.06
C LEU A 67 9.20 -6.51 11.34
N LYS A 68 10.08 -7.46 10.93
CA LYS A 68 9.68 -8.70 10.27
C LYS A 68 8.68 -9.48 11.13
N SER A 69 8.99 -9.68 12.40
CA SER A 69 8.14 -10.43 13.32
C SER A 69 6.79 -9.76 13.54
N ARG A 70 6.77 -8.43 13.68
CA ARG A 70 5.53 -7.65 13.84
C ARG A 70 4.65 -7.74 12.60
N VAL A 71 5.19 -7.46 11.42
CA VAL A 71 4.41 -7.48 10.18
C VAL A 71 3.94 -8.90 9.85
N MET A 72 4.73 -9.93 10.16
CA MET A 72 4.29 -11.32 10.03
C MET A 72 3.10 -11.64 10.93
N ALA A 73 3.08 -11.14 12.17
CA ALA A 73 1.95 -11.33 13.08
C ALA A 73 0.70 -10.58 12.58
N GLU A 74 0.86 -9.34 12.09
CA GLU A 74 -0.22 -8.54 11.47
C GLU A 74 -0.80 -9.25 10.24
N LEU A 75 0.04 -9.80 9.36
CA LEU A 75 -0.40 -10.55 8.17
C LEU A 75 -1.18 -11.81 8.53
N LYS A 76 -0.76 -12.55 9.58
CA LYS A 76 -1.49 -13.74 10.05
C LYS A 76 -2.88 -13.37 10.57
N GLN A 77 -3.00 -12.28 11.29
CA GLN A 77 -4.28 -11.78 11.77
C GLN A 77 -5.16 -11.29 10.61
N GLU A 78 -4.59 -10.54 9.68
CA GLU A 78 -5.27 -10.05 8.49
C GLU A 78 -5.80 -11.19 7.61
N ARG A 79 -4.99 -12.25 7.40
CA ARG A 79 -5.40 -13.46 6.67
C ARG A 79 -6.67 -14.05 7.25
N HIS A 80 -6.74 -14.20 8.58
CA HIS A 80 -7.91 -14.77 9.24
C HIS A 80 -9.17 -13.92 9.04
N ILE A 81 -9.06 -12.59 9.14
CA ILE A 81 -10.17 -11.66 8.92
C ILE A 81 -10.62 -11.73 7.45
N VAL A 82 -9.67 -11.68 6.49
CA VAL A 82 -9.97 -11.73 5.06
C VAL A 82 -10.65 -13.03 4.66
N GLU A 83 -10.19 -14.17 5.17
CA GLU A 83 -10.79 -15.48 4.96
C GLU A 83 -12.26 -15.52 5.40
N GLN A 84 -12.55 -14.98 6.58
CA GLN A 84 -13.91 -14.96 7.14
C GLN A 84 -14.85 -14.00 6.42
N THR A 85 -14.34 -12.87 5.91
CA THR A 85 -15.16 -11.78 5.36
C THR A 85 -15.26 -11.78 3.84
N LEU A 86 -14.17 -12.16 3.15
CA LEU A 86 -14.01 -12.00 1.71
C LEU A 86 -13.69 -13.33 0.98
N GLY A 87 -13.45 -14.40 1.72
CA GLY A 87 -13.21 -15.74 1.20
C GLY A 87 -11.76 -16.05 0.83
N ASP A 88 -11.52 -17.32 0.50
CA ASP A 88 -10.17 -17.91 0.32
C ASP A 88 -9.34 -17.27 -0.80
N ASN A 89 -9.99 -16.81 -1.88
CA ASN A 89 -9.26 -16.21 -3.01
C ASN A 89 -8.51 -14.95 -2.65
N LEU A 90 -9.07 -14.13 -1.74
CA LEU A 90 -8.41 -12.91 -1.26
C LEU A 90 -7.43 -13.22 -0.13
N ALA A 91 -7.69 -14.24 0.69
CA ALA A 91 -6.74 -14.72 1.69
C ALA A 91 -5.42 -15.19 1.05
N ALA A 92 -5.48 -15.77 -0.15
CA ALA A 92 -4.28 -16.19 -0.90
C ALA A 92 -3.32 -15.04 -1.24
N VAL A 93 -3.80 -13.80 -1.35
CA VAL A 93 -2.93 -12.61 -1.54
C VAL A 93 -2.11 -12.36 -0.27
N VAL A 94 -2.74 -12.49 0.89
CA VAL A 94 -2.05 -12.32 2.18
C VAL A 94 -1.04 -13.46 2.40
N ASP A 95 -1.38 -14.69 1.98
CA ASP A 95 -0.44 -15.82 2.02
C ASP A 95 0.80 -15.54 1.15
N ALA A 96 0.65 -14.93 -0.03
CA ALA A 96 1.78 -14.53 -0.87
C ALA A 96 2.70 -13.51 -0.17
N TYR A 97 2.15 -12.55 0.56
CA TYR A 97 2.95 -11.60 1.36
C TYR A 97 3.71 -12.30 2.48
N GLN A 98 3.10 -13.28 3.16
CA GLN A 98 3.77 -14.04 4.20
C GLN A 98 4.92 -14.86 3.62
N MET A 99 4.70 -15.53 2.49
CA MET A 99 5.73 -16.32 1.80
C MET A 99 6.92 -15.45 1.37
N LEU A 100 6.67 -14.27 0.81
CA LEU A 100 7.74 -13.36 0.40
C LEU A 100 8.50 -12.80 1.60
N LEU A 101 7.80 -12.42 2.67
CA LEU A 101 8.43 -11.91 3.88
C LEU A 101 9.27 -12.97 4.61
N ASP A 102 8.89 -14.24 4.47
CA ASP A 102 9.62 -15.37 5.06
C ASP A 102 10.73 -15.92 4.15
N ASP A 103 10.77 -15.48 2.90
CA ASP A 103 11.81 -15.91 1.94
C ASP A 103 13.21 -15.53 2.43
N PRO A 104 14.12 -16.51 2.52
CA PRO A 104 15.49 -16.27 2.99
C PRO A 104 16.26 -15.30 2.11
N GLY A 105 16.03 -15.30 0.78
CA GLY A 105 16.68 -14.42 -0.18
C GLY A 105 16.26 -12.96 0.02
N PHE A 106 14.96 -12.72 0.23
CA PHE A 106 14.45 -11.38 0.55
C PHE A 106 15.05 -10.85 1.85
N GLY A 107 15.06 -11.66 2.90
CA GLY A 107 15.67 -11.30 4.18
C GLY A 107 17.18 -11.07 4.09
N ALA A 108 17.89 -11.89 3.30
CA ALA A 108 19.34 -11.74 3.09
C ALA A 108 19.67 -10.42 2.41
N HIS A 109 18.96 -10.02 1.35
CA HIS A 109 19.17 -8.73 0.68
C HIS A 109 19.09 -7.54 1.64
N ILE A 110 18.10 -7.53 2.54
CA ILE A 110 17.94 -6.47 3.54
C ILE A 110 19.10 -6.50 4.54
N THR A 111 19.41 -7.68 5.07
CA THR A 111 20.48 -7.88 6.04
C THR A 111 21.85 -7.48 5.49
N ASP A 112 22.15 -7.86 4.25
CA ASP A 112 23.42 -7.54 3.61
C ASP A 112 23.53 -6.04 3.30
N ALA A 113 22.44 -5.39 2.87
CA ALA A 113 22.41 -3.95 2.71
C ALA A 113 22.70 -3.22 4.03
N ILE A 114 22.09 -3.67 5.16
CA ILE A 114 22.36 -3.10 6.48
C ILE A 114 23.84 -3.32 6.87
N LYS A 115 24.39 -4.52 6.68
CA LYS A 115 25.80 -4.82 6.96
C LYS A 115 26.78 -3.96 6.15
N THR A 116 26.36 -3.49 4.97
CA THR A 116 27.15 -2.52 4.19
C THR A 116 26.96 -1.07 4.62
N GLY A 117 26.31 -0.84 5.76
CA GLY A 117 26.13 0.49 6.37
C GLY A 117 24.90 1.25 5.90
N LYS A 118 23.91 0.57 5.32
CA LYS A 118 22.62 1.20 4.94
C LYS A 118 21.64 1.18 6.12
N ALA A 119 20.92 2.29 6.36
CA ALA A 119 19.83 2.29 7.33
C ALA A 119 18.66 1.44 6.82
N LEU A 120 17.86 0.88 7.73
CA LEU A 120 16.77 -0.05 7.43
C LEU A 120 15.80 0.43 6.35
N PRO A 121 15.29 1.68 6.34
CA PRO A 121 14.36 2.13 5.28
C PRO A 121 15.00 2.10 3.89
N TRP A 122 16.28 2.42 3.79
CA TRP A 122 17.01 2.34 2.52
C TRP A 122 17.31 0.90 2.12
N ALA A 123 17.66 0.04 3.06
CA ALA A 123 17.86 -1.39 2.83
C ALA A 123 16.57 -2.08 2.33
N LEU A 124 15.41 -1.74 2.93
CA LEU A 124 14.09 -2.18 2.46
C LEU A 124 13.86 -1.77 1.00
N LYS A 125 14.11 -0.49 0.66
CA LYS A 125 13.93 0.01 -0.70
C LYS A 125 14.80 -0.72 -1.71
N LEU A 126 16.06 -0.98 -1.38
CA LEU A 126 16.98 -1.71 -2.25
C LEU A 126 16.49 -3.14 -2.51
N ALA A 127 16.07 -3.87 -1.46
CA ALA A 127 15.55 -5.22 -1.60
C ALA A 127 14.26 -5.25 -2.43
N VAL A 128 13.28 -4.41 -2.11
CA VAL A 128 12.02 -4.33 -2.84
C VAL A 128 12.25 -3.97 -4.31
N SER A 129 13.12 -3.00 -4.60
CA SER A 129 13.46 -2.64 -5.98
C SER A 129 14.10 -3.80 -6.73
N TYR A 130 15.05 -4.51 -6.12
CA TYR A 130 15.71 -5.66 -6.73
C TYR A 130 14.71 -6.77 -7.09
N PHE A 131 13.86 -7.18 -6.15
CA PHE A 131 12.89 -8.24 -6.40
C PHE A 131 11.80 -7.79 -7.36
N SER A 132 11.32 -6.54 -7.28
CA SER A 132 10.35 -5.98 -8.22
C SER A 132 10.88 -6.02 -9.66
N GLU A 133 12.10 -5.58 -9.91
CA GLU A 133 12.73 -5.64 -11.23
C GLU A 133 12.96 -7.08 -11.72
N LEU A 134 13.31 -8.00 -10.82
CA LEU A 134 13.45 -9.41 -11.15
C LEU A 134 12.14 -9.98 -11.69
N PHE A 135 11.01 -9.69 -11.03
CA PHE A 135 9.69 -10.15 -11.48
C PHE A 135 9.21 -9.43 -12.73
N LYS A 136 9.46 -8.13 -12.88
CA LYS A 136 9.16 -7.37 -14.12
C LYS A 136 9.85 -7.94 -15.35
N ALA A 137 11.04 -8.50 -15.19
CA ALA A 137 11.81 -9.12 -16.26
C ALA A 137 11.30 -10.51 -16.66
N MET A 138 10.40 -11.12 -15.92
CA MET A 138 9.86 -12.45 -16.21
C MET A 138 9.01 -12.45 -17.48
N LYS A 139 9.15 -13.51 -18.29
CA LYS A 139 8.38 -13.67 -19.54
C LYS A 139 6.92 -13.98 -19.28
N ASP A 140 6.63 -14.72 -18.23
CA ASP A 140 5.26 -15.09 -17.84
C ASP A 140 4.51 -13.85 -17.33
N PRO A 141 3.38 -13.46 -17.96
CA PRO A 141 2.59 -12.29 -17.55
C PRO A 141 2.06 -12.37 -16.12
N TYR A 142 1.72 -13.58 -15.64
CA TYR A 142 1.23 -13.80 -14.29
C TYR A 142 2.33 -13.53 -13.26
N LEU A 143 3.51 -14.11 -13.46
CA LEU A 143 4.65 -13.86 -12.57
C LEU A 143 5.10 -12.40 -12.65
N ARG A 144 5.11 -11.82 -13.85
CA ARG A 144 5.46 -10.41 -14.03
C ARG A 144 4.54 -9.48 -13.22
N ALA A 145 3.24 -9.74 -13.17
CA ALA A 145 2.30 -8.93 -12.39
C ALA A 145 2.59 -8.96 -10.88
N ARG A 146 3.28 -9.99 -10.38
CA ARG A 146 3.64 -10.11 -8.95
C ARG A 146 4.62 -9.06 -8.45
N HIS A 147 5.25 -8.27 -9.32
CA HIS A 147 6.07 -7.15 -8.89
C HIS A 147 5.27 -6.13 -8.05
N GLU A 148 3.97 -5.96 -8.35
CA GLU A 148 3.09 -5.07 -7.60
C GLU A 148 2.89 -5.55 -6.16
N ASP A 149 2.76 -6.86 -5.94
CA ASP A 149 2.64 -7.45 -4.61
C ASP A 149 3.90 -7.19 -3.76
N ILE A 150 5.09 -7.25 -4.40
CA ILE A 150 6.38 -6.96 -3.75
C ILE A 150 6.44 -5.48 -3.33
N GLU A 151 6.03 -4.58 -4.21
CA GLU A 151 6.00 -3.13 -3.94
C GLU A 151 5.01 -2.81 -2.81
N GLN A 152 3.84 -3.45 -2.78
CA GLN A 152 2.84 -3.28 -1.73
C GLN A 152 3.32 -3.82 -0.37
N LEU A 153 3.99 -4.98 -0.36
CA LEU A 153 4.62 -5.48 0.87
C LEU A 153 5.70 -4.52 1.37
N GLY A 154 6.50 -3.96 0.45
CA GLY A 154 7.50 -2.95 0.78
C GLY A 154 6.89 -1.71 1.44
N ASP A 155 5.79 -1.21 0.90
CA ASP A 155 5.05 -0.08 1.48
C ASP A 155 4.48 -0.42 2.87
N LYS A 156 3.95 -1.63 3.05
CA LYS A 156 3.45 -2.11 4.34
C LYS A 156 4.57 -2.16 5.39
N LEU A 157 5.74 -2.71 5.04
CA LEU A 157 6.92 -2.74 5.90
C LEU A 157 7.39 -1.33 6.27
N TYR A 158 7.45 -0.42 5.31
CA TYR A 158 7.89 0.95 5.54
C TYR A 158 6.93 1.72 6.44
N LEU A 159 5.62 1.58 6.24
CA LEU A 159 4.60 2.20 7.09
C LEU A 159 4.65 1.64 8.51
N ALA A 160 4.82 0.33 8.66
CA ALA A 160 4.98 -0.32 9.95
C ALA A 160 6.25 0.16 10.67
N TRP A 161 7.37 0.31 9.96
CA TRP A 161 8.61 0.87 10.50
C TRP A 161 8.42 2.30 11.00
N ARG A 162 7.71 3.14 10.26
CA ARG A 162 7.39 4.52 10.68
C ARG A 162 6.43 4.62 11.85
N GLY A 163 5.84 3.54 12.31
CA GLY A 163 4.86 3.54 13.38
C GLY A 163 3.48 4.07 12.98
N HIS A 164 3.21 4.21 11.69
CA HIS A 164 1.88 4.54 11.19
C HIS A 164 1.00 3.29 11.24
N GLN A 165 0.09 3.25 12.20
CA GLN A 165 -1.06 2.35 12.07
C GLN A 165 -1.93 2.85 10.91
N PRO A 166 -2.50 1.97 10.07
CA PRO A 166 -3.51 2.39 9.13
C PRO A 166 -4.65 3.02 9.92
N GLU A 167 -4.90 4.30 9.66
CA GLU A 167 -6.05 5.01 10.24
C GLU A 167 -7.31 4.27 9.79
N VAL A 168 -7.98 3.61 10.72
CA VAL A 168 -9.30 3.01 10.48
C VAL A 168 -10.21 4.19 10.14
N ILE A 169 -10.71 4.23 8.91
CA ILE A 169 -11.71 5.21 8.50
C ILE A 169 -13.02 4.71 9.09
N GLU A 170 -13.42 5.24 10.26
CA GLU A 170 -14.78 5.10 10.69
C GLU A 170 -15.67 5.88 9.70
N PRO A 171 -16.76 5.30 9.19
CA PRO A 171 -17.72 6.04 8.42
C PRO A 171 -18.31 7.13 9.34
N GLU A 172 -18.11 8.39 8.98
CA GLU A 172 -18.89 9.48 9.58
C GLU A 172 -20.35 9.31 9.13
N ASP A 173 -21.27 9.13 10.08
CA ASP A 173 -22.72 9.07 9.88
C ASP A 173 -23.28 10.32 9.16
#